data_602036105dfa151b4056de10069ef4b0
#
_entry.id   602036105dfa151b4056de10069ef4b0
#
_cell.length_a   1.000
_cell.length_b   1.000
_cell.length_c   1.000
_cell.angle_alpha   90.00
_cell.angle_beta   90.00
_cell.angle_gamma   90.00
#
_symmetry.space_group_name_H-M   'P 1'
#
loop_
_entity.id
_entity.type
_entity.pdbx_description
1 polymer ?
#
loop_
_entity_poly.entity_id
_entity_poly.type
_entity_poly.pdbx_seq_one_letter_code
_entity_poly.pdbx_strand_id
1 'polypeptide(L)'
;MSAFVTTASPTVPPKPLSLGVIFLTLYIDLIGFSIFFPVGPAMLEWYVKKEAGGGLLATLVARLQSLAHAAHASDLATGALFAGALGSVYSLMQFVFSPIWGARSDRVGRRPVLLLTIAGNAFSYLLLFFSGNFLLFFAGRIIGGIMGGNLAVAIAAVSDVTTRENRAKGMGIVGVAFGLGFLTGPAIGGLTAHLNLLDRWPGLAAYGVHPFSVPAAIALGLCLVNLLWIQARFRETLPPESRGRDLTLRERNPVHSLFQIPDPAIRRANLVGFVVTFGFSFFESIISFFTADALHYTPRDLTLIFINIGLVSIVTQGVLARRYVPKLGEKFSAVAGMTLIGVAFAGIGYAIGVAKSAPLLYLMLTLSTIGSGFANVAMSSLISLYAPAEEQGRVLGIYRSLGFLARALSPAVAGWLFFNSGGTVTFVVGSVILLGSALLGSGLPRPHK
;
A
#
# COMPACT_ATOMS: atom_id res chain seq x y z
N MET A 1 57.43 26.78 -28.60
CA MET A 1 56.72 25.85 -27.67
C MET A 1 55.24 26.15 -27.78
N SER A 2 54.54 25.34 -28.59
CA SER A 2 53.09 25.47 -28.80
C SER A 2 52.37 24.57 -27.82
N ALA A 3 51.54 25.16 -26.92
CA ALA A 3 50.74 24.46 -25.95
C ALA A 3 49.54 23.83 -26.67
N PHE A 4 49.45 22.53 -26.72
CA PHE A 4 48.25 21.78 -27.11
C PHE A 4 47.17 21.99 -26.05
N VAL A 5 46.18 22.83 -26.34
CA VAL A 5 44.93 22.87 -25.58
C VAL A 5 44.09 21.70 -26.04
N THR A 6 44.03 20.68 -25.24
CA THR A 6 43.13 19.52 -25.39
C THR A 6 41.70 20.05 -25.07
N THR A 7 40.94 20.37 -26.10
CA THR A 7 39.48 20.60 -25.94
C THR A 7 38.80 19.31 -25.55
N ALA A 8 38.40 19.18 -24.29
CA ALA A 8 37.51 18.11 -23.84
C ALA A 8 36.23 18.15 -24.68
N SER A 9 35.93 17.07 -25.39
CA SER A 9 34.67 16.90 -26.13
C SER A 9 33.50 17.12 -25.19
N PRO A 10 32.46 17.85 -25.60
CA PRO A 10 31.28 18.03 -24.77
C PRO A 10 30.64 16.66 -24.49
N THR A 11 30.72 16.21 -23.26
CA THR A 11 30.04 14.99 -22.81
C THR A 11 28.53 15.25 -22.94
N VAL A 12 27.90 14.60 -23.92
CA VAL A 12 26.45 14.61 -24.11
C VAL A 12 25.84 14.18 -22.78
N PRO A 13 25.00 15.02 -22.13
CA PRO A 13 24.40 14.65 -20.87
C PRO A 13 23.62 13.32 -21.03
N PRO A 14 23.78 12.36 -20.13
CA PRO A 14 23.12 11.06 -20.23
C PRO A 14 21.61 11.29 -20.32
N LYS A 15 20.95 10.63 -21.29
CA LYS A 15 19.49 10.71 -21.46
C LYS A 15 18.82 10.46 -20.11
N PRO A 16 17.84 11.31 -19.69
CA PRO A 16 17.15 11.16 -18.42
C PRO A 16 16.48 9.78 -18.32
N LEU A 17 16.42 9.22 -17.11
CA LEU A 17 15.74 7.95 -16.85
C LEU A 17 14.27 8.04 -17.30
N SER A 18 13.79 7.03 -18.02
CA SER A 18 12.40 6.97 -18.44
C SER A 18 11.48 6.74 -17.24
N LEU A 19 10.40 7.52 -17.11
CA LEU A 19 9.33 7.29 -16.14
C LEU A 19 8.75 5.86 -16.23
N GLY A 20 8.81 5.23 -17.42
CA GLY A 20 8.38 3.85 -17.61
C GLY A 20 9.21 2.83 -16.82
N VAL A 21 10.50 3.10 -16.60
CA VAL A 21 11.35 2.22 -15.79
C VAL A 21 10.91 2.27 -14.32
N ILE A 22 10.66 3.48 -13.80
CA ILE A 22 10.20 3.66 -12.42
C ILE A 22 8.79 3.08 -12.25
N PHE A 23 7.90 3.30 -13.24
CA PHE A 23 6.56 2.72 -13.26
C PHE A 23 6.60 1.20 -13.13
N LEU A 24 7.37 0.52 -13.98
CA LEU A 24 7.44 -0.93 -13.98
C LEU A 24 8.01 -1.47 -12.65
N THR A 25 9.01 -0.79 -12.10
CA THR A 25 9.58 -1.11 -10.78
C THR A 25 8.51 -1.05 -9.69
N LEU A 26 7.75 0.04 -9.62
CA LEU A 26 6.66 0.21 -8.65
C LEU A 26 5.54 -0.79 -8.86
N TYR A 27 5.15 -1.02 -10.11
CA TYR A 27 4.08 -1.94 -10.47
C TYR A 27 4.39 -3.37 -10.03
N ILE A 28 5.60 -3.87 -10.34
CA ILE A 28 6.01 -5.22 -9.94
C ILE A 28 6.07 -5.37 -8.41
N ASP A 29 6.59 -4.35 -7.71
CA ASP A 29 6.68 -4.35 -6.25
C ASP A 29 5.28 -4.40 -5.61
N LEU A 30 4.33 -3.65 -6.17
CA LEU A 30 2.94 -3.62 -5.70
C LEU A 30 2.17 -4.93 -5.98
N ILE A 31 2.47 -5.63 -7.08
CA ILE A 31 1.95 -6.99 -7.31
C ILE A 31 2.40 -7.90 -6.17
N GLY A 32 3.69 -7.94 -5.87
CA GLY A 32 4.24 -8.79 -4.81
C GLY A 32 3.64 -8.48 -3.43
N PHE A 33 3.38 -7.21 -3.14
CA PHE A 33 2.72 -6.79 -1.90
C PHE A 33 1.28 -7.30 -1.80
N SER A 34 0.49 -7.13 -2.85
CA SER A 34 -0.97 -7.35 -2.82
C SER A 34 -1.40 -8.80 -3.17
N ILE A 35 -0.48 -9.63 -3.66
CA ILE A 35 -0.76 -11.02 -4.09
C ILE A 35 -1.34 -11.90 -2.96
N PHE A 36 -1.04 -11.57 -1.71
CA PHE A 36 -1.49 -12.33 -0.53
C PHE A 36 -2.88 -11.94 -0.02
N PHE A 37 -3.49 -10.86 -0.53
CA PHE A 37 -4.76 -10.37 0.02
C PHE A 37 -5.92 -11.37 -0.06
N PRO A 38 -6.17 -12.03 -1.20
CA PRO A 38 -7.28 -12.99 -1.31
C PRO A 38 -7.03 -14.30 -0.57
N VAL A 39 -5.76 -14.66 -0.34
CA VAL A 39 -5.40 -15.93 0.33
C VAL A 39 -5.22 -15.76 1.84
N GLY A 40 -5.25 -14.53 2.36
CA GLY A 40 -4.97 -14.22 3.75
C GLY A 40 -5.79 -15.04 4.76
N PRO A 41 -7.13 -15.08 4.67
CA PRO A 41 -7.96 -15.87 5.59
C PRO A 41 -7.62 -17.36 5.58
N ALA A 42 -7.57 -17.98 4.38
CA ALA A 42 -7.28 -19.40 4.21
C ALA A 42 -5.87 -19.78 4.70
N MET A 43 -4.89 -18.91 4.44
CA MET A 43 -3.52 -19.11 4.88
C MET A 43 -3.40 -19.03 6.40
N LEU A 44 -4.08 -18.10 7.03
CA LEU A 44 -4.09 -17.99 8.49
C LEU A 44 -4.75 -19.22 9.14
N GLU A 45 -5.91 -19.64 8.63
CA GLU A 45 -6.60 -20.85 9.09
C GLU A 45 -5.69 -22.09 9.01
N TRP A 46 -4.93 -22.21 7.91
CA TRP A 46 -3.97 -23.30 7.75
C TRP A 46 -2.87 -23.28 8.83
N TYR A 47 -2.27 -22.11 9.15
CA TYR A 47 -1.27 -22.03 10.21
C TYR A 47 -1.85 -22.36 11.58
N VAL A 48 -3.04 -21.85 11.89
CA VAL A 48 -3.73 -22.14 13.17
C VAL A 48 -3.97 -23.63 13.33
N LYS A 49 -4.46 -24.31 12.29
CA LYS A 49 -4.68 -25.77 12.31
C LYS A 49 -3.37 -26.56 12.43
N LYS A 50 -2.33 -26.13 11.72
CA LYS A 50 -1.04 -26.83 11.71
C LYS A 50 -0.31 -26.73 13.04
N GLU A 51 -0.37 -25.59 13.70
CA GLU A 51 0.35 -25.32 14.95
C GLU A 51 -0.53 -25.47 16.20
N ALA A 52 -1.72 -26.03 16.10
CA ALA A 52 -2.65 -26.21 17.21
C ALA A 52 -2.06 -27.01 18.39
N GLY A 53 -1.05 -27.86 18.15
CA GLY A 53 -0.38 -28.67 19.15
C GLY A 53 0.70 -27.98 19.98
N GLY A 54 1.02 -26.72 19.74
CA GLY A 54 2.06 -25.97 20.49
C GLY A 54 2.75 -24.89 19.64
N GLY A 55 3.54 -24.05 20.30
CA GLY A 55 4.29 -22.97 19.66
C GLY A 55 3.75 -21.56 19.95
N LEU A 56 4.43 -20.55 19.41
CA LEU A 56 4.09 -19.14 19.62
C LEU A 56 2.68 -18.82 19.12
N LEU A 57 2.35 -19.30 17.92
CA LEU A 57 1.03 -19.05 17.32
C LEU A 57 -0.09 -19.68 18.14
N ALA A 58 0.05 -20.95 18.55
CA ALA A 58 -0.94 -21.62 19.37
C ALA A 58 -1.19 -20.86 20.68
N THR A 59 -0.13 -20.39 21.34
CA THR A 59 -0.23 -19.60 22.57
C THR A 59 -0.95 -18.27 22.34
N LEU A 60 -0.62 -17.55 21.25
CA LEU A 60 -1.26 -16.29 20.89
C LEU A 60 -2.73 -16.49 20.52
N VAL A 61 -3.02 -17.50 19.70
CA VAL A 61 -4.39 -17.81 19.28
C VAL A 61 -5.22 -18.28 20.46
N ALA A 62 -4.69 -19.15 21.34
CA ALA A 62 -5.41 -19.59 22.53
C ALA A 62 -5.75 -18.43 23.48
N ARG A 63 -4.85 -17.47 23.66
CA ARG A 63 -5.15 -16.23 24.41
C ARG A 63 -6.20 -15.38 23.72
N LEU A 64 -6.13 -15.22 22.39
CA LEU A 64 -7.14 -14.48 21.64
C LEU A 64 -8.49 -15.21 21.66
N GLN A 65 -8.51 -16.54 21.55
CA GLN A 65 -9.73 -17.32 21.63
C GLN A 65 -10.36 -17.28 23.02
N SER A 66 -9.57 -17.31 24.10
CA SER A 66 -10.10 -17.11 25.45
C SER A 66 -10.78 -15.75 25.63
N LEU A 67 -10.24 -14.70 25.00
CA LEU A 67 -10.89 -13.39 24.92
C LEU A 67 -12.09 -13.42 23.98
N ALA A 68 -12.05 -14.17 22.89
CA ALA A 68 -13.14 -14.32 21.92
C ALA A 68 -14.37 -15.03 22.53
N HIS A 69 -14.16 -16.07 23.29
CA HIS A 69 -15.25 -16.75 24.01
C HIS A 69 -15.97 -15.79 24.98
N ALA A 70 -15.22 -14.90 25.64
CA ALA A 70 -15.80 -13.86 26.48
C ALA A 70 -16.56 -12.80 25.68
N ALA A 71 -16.19 -12.55 24.41
CA ALA A 71 -16.78 -11.56 23.52
C ALA A 71 -17.77 -12.14 22.49
N HIS A 72 -18.08 -13.45 22.52
CA HIS A 72 -18.92 -14.16 21.54
C HIS A 72 -18.47 -13.96 20.07
N ALA A 73 -17.16 -13.80 19.85
CA ALA A 73 -16.57 -13.58 18.53
C ALA A 73 -16.36 -14.90 17.77
N SER A 74 -16.49 -14.87 16.44
CA SER A 74 -16.23 -16.02 15.57
C SER A 74 -14.73 -16.33 15.44
N ASP A 75 -14.38 -17.56 15.03
CA ASP A 75 -12.99 -17.92 14.74
C ASP A 75 -12.38 -17.05 13.63
N LEU A 76 -13.20 -16.65 12.64
CA LEU A 76 -12.78 -15.72 11.59
C LEU A 76 -12.57 -14.30 12.10
N ALA A 77 -13.33 -13.85 13.10
CA ALA A 77 -13.09 -12.56 13.77
C ALA A 77 -11.76 -12.57 14.53
N THR A 78 -11.44 -13.68 15.19
CA THR A 78 -10.12 -13.88 15.82
C THR A 78 -9.01 -13.84 14.77
N GLY A 79 -9.22 -14.49 13.63
CA GLY A 79 -8.33 -14.45 12.47
C GLY A 79 -8.13 -13.04 11.92
N ALA A 80 -9.19 -12.24 11.81
CA ALA A 80 -9.13 -10.87 11.33
C ALA A 80 -8.33 -9.96 12.28
N LEU A 81 -8.52 -10.10 13.60
CA LEU A 81 -7.72 -9.38 14.60
C LEU A 81 -6.24 -9.69 14.46
N PHE A 82 -5.91 -10.98 14.31
CA PHE A 82 -4.54 -11.43 14.16
C PHE A 82 -3.91 -10.96 12.85
N ALA A 83 -4.63 -11.07 11.73
CA ALA A 83 -4.20 -10.57 10.43
C ALA A 83 -4.04 -9.05 10.43
N GLY A 84 -4.93 -8.33 11.12
CA GLY A 84 -4.82 -6.90 11.34
C GLY A 84 -3.53 -6.54 12.07
N ALA A 85 -3.20 -7.25 13.15
CA ALA A 85 -1.96 -7.05 13.90
C ALA A 85 -0.71 -7.31 13.02
N LEU A 86 -0.72 -8.39 12.21
CA LEU A 86 0.36 -8.70 11.27
C LEU A 86 0.51 -7.64 10.17
N GLY A 87 -0.60 -7.16 9.62
CA GLY A 87 -0.61 -6.07 8.64
C GLY A 87 -0.07 -4.77 9.22
N SER A 88 -0.42 -4.50 10.49
CA SER A 88 0.10 -3.35 11.23
C SER A 88 1.61 -3.44 11.44
N VAL A 89 2.15 -4.60 11.80
CA VAL A 89 3.61 -4.81 11.96
C VAL A 89 4.34 -4.55 10.63
N TYR A 90 3.85 -5.11 9.53
CA TYR A 90 4.43 -4.85 8.20
C TYR A 90 4.43 -3.36 7.86
N SER A 91 3.29 -2.68 8.01
CA SER A 91 3.14 -1.26 7.68
C SER A 91 3.91 -0.37 8.65
N LEU A 92 4.05 -0.76 9.91
CA LEU A 92 4.88 -0.07 10.89
C LEU A 92 6.36 -0.13 10.52
N MET A 93 6.85 -1.32 10.12
CA MET A 93 8.22 -1.45 9.61
C MET A 93 8.43 -0.57 8.38
N GLN A 94 7.48 -0.58 7.44
CA GLN A 94 7.53 0.27 6.27
C GLN A 94 7.57 1.77 6.64
N PHE A 95 6.74 2.21 7.59
CA PHE A 95 6.73 3.59 8.08
C PHE A 95 8.07 3.99 8.71
N VAL A 96 8.60 3.17 9.59
CA VAL A 96 9.88 3.43 10.29
C VAL A 96 11.06 3.44 9.31
N PHE A 97 11.10 2.51 8.38
CA PHE A 97 12.24 2.35 7.47
C PHE A 97 12.16 3.18 6.20
N SER A 98 10.99 3.69 5.79
CA SER A 98 10.88 4.59 4.62
C SER A 98 11.75 5.84 4.73
N PRO A 99 11.76 6.60 5.85
CA PRO A 99 12.68 7.73 6.01
C PRO A 99 14.15 7.31 6.01
N ILE A 100 14.47 6.14 6.56
CA ILE A 100 15.85 5.61 6.62
C ILE A 100 16.35 5.30 5.21
N TRP A 101 15.55 4.58 4.41
CA TRP A 101 15.89 4.29 3.02
C TRP A 101 15.93 5.53 2.15
N GLY A 102 14.98 6.46 2.35
CA GLY A 102 15.01 7.78 1.71
C GLY A 102 16.33 8.50 1.99
N ALA A 103 16.71 8.58 3.29
CA ALA A 103 17.97 9.16 3.73
C ALA A 103 19.20 8.53 3.09
N ARG A 104 19.23 7.19 3.13
CA ARG A 104 20.33 6.45 2.55
C ARG A 104 20.45 6.74 1.05
N SER A 105 19.30 6.83 0.36
CA SER A 105 19.29 7.10 -1.07
C SER A 105 19.71 8.51 -1.45
N ASP A 106 19.52 9.50 -0.56
CA ASP A 106 20.04 10.86 -0.73
C ASP A 106 21.57 10.92 -0.61
N ARG A 107 22.17 9.98 0.12
CA ARG A 107 23.63 9.92 0.31
C ARG A 107 24.34 9.13 -0.77
N VAL A 108 23.86 7.91 -1.04
CA VAL A 108 24.57 6.95 -1.90
C VAL A 108 24.00 6.87 -3.32
N GLY A 109 22.86 7.51 -3.55
CA GLY A 109 22.11 7.44 -4.81
C GLY A 109 20.86 6.56 -4.71
N ARG A 110 19.93 6.76 -5.64
CA ARG A 110 18.64 6.03 -5.67
C ARG A 110 18.82 4.57 -6.07
N ARG A 111 19.63 4.34 -7.12
CA ARG A 111 19.83 3.00 -7.69
C ARG A 111 20.40 1.97 -6.71
N PRO A 112 21.48 2.23 -5.96
CA PRO A 112 22.03 1.26 -5.01
C PRO A 112 21.01 0.87 -3.91
N VAL A 113 20.24 1.84 -3.43
CA VAL A 113 19.23 1.59 -2.37
C VAL A 113 18.06 0.78 -2.91
N LEU A 114 17.57 1.08 -4.14
CA LEU A 114 16.53 0.27 -4.78
C LEU A 114 17.00 -1.17 -5.01
N LEU A 115 18.23 -1.39 -5.49
CA LEU A 115 18.77 -2.74 -5.66
C LEU A 115 18.84 -3.50 -4.34
N LEU A 116 19.33 -2.87 -3.27
CA LEU A 116 19.40 -3.49 -1.95
C LEU A 116 18.03 -3.85 -1.40
N THR A 117 17.07 -2.92 -1.45
CA THR A 117 15.75 -3.10 -0.87
C THR A 117 14.92 -4.12 -1.66
N ILE A 118 15.03 -4.15 -2.98
CA ILE A 118 14.34 -5.14 -3.81
C ILE A 118 14.99 -6.52 -3.64
N ALA A 119 16.30 -6.63 -3.49
CA ALA A 119 16.95 -7.89 -3.13
C ALA A 119 16.49 -8.40 -1.76
N GLY A 120 16.31 -7.50 -0.78
CA GLY A 120 15.73 -7.82 0.52
C GLY A 120 14.25 -8.25 0.44
N ASN A 121 13.45 -7.64 -0.46
CA ASN A 121 12.09 -8.10 -0.73
C ASN A 121 12.08 -9.49 -1.37
N ALA A 122 13.00 -9.78 -2.31
CA ALA A 122 13.15 -11.12 -2.87
C ALA A 122 13.47 -12.15 -1.77
N PHE A 123 14.37 -11.81 -0.84
CA PHE A 123 14.66 -12.65 0.32
C PHE A 123 13.43 -12.84 1.23
N SER A 124 12.64 -11.80 1.45
CA SER A 124 11.36 -11.90 2.16
C SER A 124 10.41 -12.91 1.49
N TYR A 125 10.21 -12.82 0.17
CA TYR A 125 9.36 -13.76 -0.56
C TYR A 125 9.93 -15.18 -0.58
N LEU A 126 11.25 -15.34 -0.57
CA LEU A 126 11.88 -16.66 -0.40
C LEU A 126 11.56 -17.26 0.98
N LEU A 127 11.62 -16.46 2.05
CA LEU A 127 11.19 -16.91 3.37
C LEU A 127 9.70 -17.28 3.38
N LEU A 128 8.84 -16.49 2.73
CA LEU A 128 7.41 -16.78 2.62
C LEU A 128 7.14 -18.06 1.82
N PHE A 129 7.93 -18.38 0.81
CA PHE A 129 7.82 -19.61 0.06
C PHE A 129 8.08 -20.86 0.92
N PHE A 130 9.08 -20.79 1.81
CA PHE A 130 9.45 -21.87 2.73
C PHE A 130 8.82 -21.73 4.12
N SER A 131 7.80 -20.89 4.28
CA SER A 131 7.20 -20.60 5.59
C SER A 131 6.22 -21.71 6.04
N GLY A 132 6.69 -22.94 6.08
CA GLY A 132 5.93 -24.06 6.64
C GLY A 132 5.60 -23.91 8.13
N ASN A 133 6.11 -22.91 8.83
CA ASN A 133 5.75 -22.52 10.19
C ASN A 133 5.49 -21.01 10.27
N PHE A 134 4.70 -20.61 11.27
CA PHE A 134 4.28 -19.24 11.46
C PHE A 134 5.46 -18.28 11.77
N LEU A 135 6.46 -18.73 12.52
CA LEU A 135 7.60 -17.88 12.88
C LEU A 135 8.36 -17.42 11.64
N LEU A 136 8.57 -18.30 10.67
CA LEU A 136 9.26 -17.98 9.41
C LEU A 136 8.40 -17.06 8.53
N PHE A 137 7.07 -17.28 8.50
CA PHE A 137 6.13 -16.37 7.87
C PHE A 137 6.22 -14.96 8.47
N PHE A 138 6.20 -14.86 9.80
CA PHE A 138 6.29 -13.59 10.51
C PHE A 138 7.62 -12.87 10.26
N ALA A 139 8.74 -13.61 10.29
CA ALA A 139 10.06 -13.06 9.94
C ALA A 139 10.09 -12.53 8.50
N GLY A 140 9.53 -13.26 7.54
CA GLY A 140 9.36 -12.79 6.16
C GLY A 140 8.57 -11.49 6.09
N ARG A 141 7.46 -11.37 6.83
CA ARG A 141 6.63 -10.15 6.87
C ARG A 141 7.37 -8.95 7.46
N ILE A 142 8.17 -9.15 8.51
CA ILE A 142 9.01 -8.09 9.10
C ILE A 142 10.07 -7.62 8.08
N ILE A 143 10.80 -8.55 7.48
CA ILE A 143 11.83 -8.21 6.48
C ILE A 143 11.21 -7.51 5.28
N GLY A 144 10.08 -8.02 4.77
CA GLY A 144 9.34 -7.37 3.69
C GLY A 144 8.88 -5.96 4.04
N GLY A 145 8.43 -5.72 5.27
CA GLY A 145 8.06 -4.39 5.75
C GLY A 145 9.25 -3.43 5.81
N ILE A 146 10.40 -3.90 6.34
CA ILE A 146 11.66 -3.13 6.38
C ILE A 146 12.08 -2.73 4.96
N MET A 147 12.09 -3.67 4.04
CA MET A 147 12.54 -3.45 2.66
C MET A 147 11.50 -2.71 1.80
N GLY A 148 10.21 -2.85 2.12
CA GLY A 148 9.11 -2.14 1.45
C GLY A 148 9.11 -0.62 1.62
N GLY A 149 10.01 -0.07 2.45
CA GLY A 149 10.32 1.37 2.49
C GLY A 149 10.94 1.93 1.19
N ASN A 150 11.29 1.08 0.21
CA ASN A 150 11.80 1.44 -1.10
C ASN A 150 10.83 2.30 -1.93
N LEU A 151 9.54 2.24 -1.65
CA LEU A 151 8.53 3.06 -2.30
C LEU A 151 8.84 4.55 -2.19
N ALA A 152 9.35 5.01 -1.04
CA ALA A 152 9.78 6.40 -0.85
C ALA A 152 10.95 6.76 -1.80
N VAL A 153 11.88 5.84 -1.99
CA VAL A 153 13.04 6.03 -2.91
C VAL A 153 12.59 6.09 -4.36
N ALA A 154 11.64 5.22 -4.77
CA ALA A 154 11.11 5.22 -6.12
C ALA A 154 10.31 6.51 -6.42
N ILE A 155 9.52 7.02 -5.47
CA ILE A 155 8.82 8.30 -5.59
C ILE A 155 9.82 9.46 -5.67
N ALA A 156 10.90 9.44 -4.90
CA ALA A 156 11.98 10.43 -5.00
C ALA A 156 12.62 10.42 -6.39
N ALA A 157 12.89 9.22 -6.95
CA ALA A 157 13.40 9.10 -8.32
C ALA A 157 12.44 9.68 -9.37
N VAL A 158 11.11 9.56 -9.20
CA VAL A 158 10.13 10.27 -10.07
C VAL A 158 10.33 11.77 -9.97
N SER A 159 10.52 12.30 -8.76
CA SER A 159 10.75 13.73 -8.56
C SER A 159 12.07 14.23 -9.19
N ASP A 160 13.11 13.38 -9.13
CA ASP A 160 14.43 13.72 -9.71
C ASP A 160 14.39 13.83 -11.25
N VAL A 161 13.53 13.03 -11.93
CA VAL A 161 13.45 12.98 -13.41
C VAL A 161 12.31 13.82 -14.00
N THR A 162 11.54 14.52 -13.18
CA THR A 162 10.42 15.36 -13.62
C THR A 162 10.68 16.82 -13.36
N THR A 163 10.36 17.68 -14.35
CA THR A 163 10.32 19.13 -14.13
C THR A 163 9.12 19.51 -13.25
N ARG A 164 9.08 20.74 -12.75
CA ARG A 164 7.96 21.24 -11.92
C ARG A 164 6.62 21.11 -12.64
N GLU A 165 6.58 21.46 -13.93
CA GLU A 165 5.38 21.42 -14.78
C GLU A 165 4.88 19.98 -15.01
N ASN A 166 5.80 19.01 -15.10
CA ASN A 166 5.51 17.61 -15.38
C ASN A 166 5.42 16.73 -14.12
N ARG A 167 5.68 17.28 -12.92
CA ARG A 167 5.70 16.52 -11.67
C ARG A 167 4.36 15.87 -11.36
N ALA A 168 3.25 16.60 -11.56
CA ALA A 168 1.91 16.06 -11.38
C ALA A 168 1.65 14.87 -12.32
N LYS A 169 2.13 14.93 -13.57
CA LYS A 169 2.06 13.80 -14.52
C LYS A 169 2.91 12.60 -14.05
N GLY A 170 4.12 12.87 -13.55
CA GLY A 170 4.98 11.83 -12.98
C GLY A 170 4.35 11.13 -11.77
N MET A 171 3.78 11.91 -10.84
CA MET A 171 3.06 11.35 -9.68
C MET A 171 1.77 10.60 -10.08
N GLY A 172 1.12 11.01 -11.17
CA GLY A 172 0.00 10.27 -11.74
C GLY A 172 0.38 8.86 -12.21
N ILE A 173 1.61 8.67 -12.73
CA ILE A 173 2.15 7.36 -13.11
C ILE A 173 2.31 6.45 -11.88
N VAL A 174 2.73 7.00 -10.74
CA VAL A 174 2.78 6.26 -9.46
C VAL A 174 1.36 5.77 -9.07
N GLY A 175 0.35 6.63 -9.19
CA GLY A 175 -1.05 6.26 -8.93
C GLY A 175 -1.56 5.14 -9.85
N VAL A 176 -1.19 5.17 -11.13
CA VAL A 176 -1.53 4.10 -12.08
C VAL A 176 -0.82 2.78 -11.71
N ALA A 177 0.44 2.83 -11.29
CA ALA A 177 1.16 1.65 -10.81
C ALA A 177 0.46 1.01 -9.59
N PHE A 178 -0.02 1.84 -8.65
CA PHE A 178 -0.82 1.37 -7.52
C PHE A 178 -2.12 0.69 -7.98
N GLY A 179 -2.91 1.35 -8.84
CA GLY A 179 -4.17 0.79 -9.34
C GLY A 179 -3.97 -0.54 -10.06
N LEU A 180 -2.99 -0.64 -10.95
CA LEU A 180 -2.66 -1.87 -11.67
C LEU A 180 -2.09 -2.94 -10.75
N GLY A 181 -1.23 -2.60 -9.80
CA GLY A 181 -0.67 -3.55 -8.84
C GLY A 181 -1.75 -4.18 -7.95
N PHE A 182 -2.66 -3.35 -7.43
CA PHE A 182 -3.81 -3.81 -6.64
C PHE A 182 -4.89 -4.55 -7.46
N LEU A 183 -4.85 -4.47 -8.79
CA LEU A 183 -5.64 -5.34 -9.67
C LEU A 183 -4.96 -6.69 -9.89
N THR A 184 -3.72 -6.65 -10.37
CA THR A 184 -3.04 -7.84 -10.88
C THR A 184 -2.50 -8.72 -9.76
N GLY A 185 -2.06 -8.14 -8.64
CA GLY A 185 -1.55 -8.91 -7.49
C GLY A 185 -2.61 -9.86 -6.92
N PRO A 186 -3.77 -9.36 -6.43
CA PRO A 186 -4.83 -10.22 -5.94
C PRO A 186 -5.40 -11.18 -7.00
N ALA A 187 -5.47 -10.75 -8.28
CA ALA A 187 -5.90 -11.64 -9.34
C ALA A 187 -4.95 -12.84 -9.48
N ILE A 188 -3.64 -12.61 -9.52
CA ILE A 188 -2.64 -13.68 -9.55
C ILE A 188 -2.72 -14.53 -8.28
N GLY A 189 -2.77 -13.91 -7.10
CA GLY A 189 -2.81 -14.60 -5.82
C GLY A 189 -4.01 -15.53 -5.70
N GLY A 190 -5.20 -15.05 -6.02
CA GLY A 190 -6.42 -15.86 -5.95
C GLY A 190 -6.52 -16.92 -7.01
N LEU A 191 -6.11 -16.63 -8.27
CA LEU A 191 -6.08 -17.61 -9.35
C LEU A 191 -5.06 -18.73 -9.10
N THR A 192 -4.04 -18.49 -8.30
CA THR A 192 -3.01 -19.47 -7.96
C THR A 192 -3.19 -20.09 -6.57
N ALA A 193 -4.18 -19.65 -5.81
CA ALA A 193 -4.46 -20.15 -4.47
C ALA A 193 -4.79 -21.65 -4.42
N HIS A 194 -5.33 -22.20 -5.51
CA HIS A 194 -5.66 -23.63 -5.64
C HIS A 194 -4.46 -24.49 -6.09
N LEU A 195 -3.36 -23.87 -6.50
CA LEU A 195 -2.17 -24.57 -6.95
C LEU A 195 -1.31 -24.93 -5.73
N ASN A 196 -1.47 -26.17 -5.25
CA ASN A 196 -0.71 -26.70 -4.15
C ASN A 196 0.45 -27.56 -4.66
N LEU A 197 1.68 -27.13 -4.43
CA LEU A 197 2.87 -27.87 -4.86
C LEU A 197 2.97 -29.25 -4.16
N LEU A 198 2.39 -29.38 -2.96
CA LEU A 198 2.45 -30.61 -2.19
C LEU A 198 1.59 -31.74 -2.80
N ASP A 199 0.61 -31.40 -3.61
CA ASP A 199 -0.21 -32.41 -4.32
C ASP A 199 0.61 -33.20 -5.33
N ARG A 200 1.62 -32.55 -5.92
CA ARG A 200 2.52 -33.19 -6.89
C ARG A 200 3.84 -33.66 -6.29
N TRP A 201 4.33 -32.94 -5.28
CA TRP A 201 5.63 -33.20 -4.63
C TRP A 201 5.48 -33.11 -3.09
N PRO A 202 4.87 -34.14 -2.45
CA PRO A 202 4.63 -34.12 -0.99
C PRO A 202 5.90 -33.97 -0.16
N GLY A 203 7.03 -34.49 -0.65
CA GLY A 203 8.33 -34.38 0.04
C GLY A 203 8.83 -32.96 0.25
N LEU A 204 8.33 -31.98 -0.51
CA LEU A 204 8.69 -30.57 -0.32
C LEU A 204 8.19 -30.00 1.04
N ALA A 205 7.22 -30.64 1.67
CA ALA A 205 6.76 -30.24 2.99
C ALA A 205 7.88 -30.29 4.05
N ALA A 206 8.85 -31.20 3.91
CA ALA A 206 10.01 -31.29 4.79
C ALA A 206 10.91 -30.03 4.73
N TYR A 207 10.89 -29.30 3.61
CA TYR A 207 11.64 -28.07 3.41
C TYR A 207 10.81 -26.81 3.77
N GLY A 208 9.60 -26.98 4.31
CA GLY A 208 8.75 -25.85 4.68
C GLY A 208 7.85 -25.31 3.57
N VAL A 209 7.75 -26.02 2.43
CA VAL A 209 6.76 -25.69 1.41
C VAL A 209 5.36 -25.97 1.94
N HIS A 210 4.40 -25.11 1.61
CA HIS A 210 3.04 -25.16 2.14
C HIS A 210 2.01 -24.86 1.03
N PRO A 211 0.71 -25.10 1.24
CA PRO A 211 -0.31 -24.95 0.18
C PRO A 211 -0.33 -23.58 -0.51
N PHE A 212 0.10 -22.50 0.18
CA PHE A 212 0.13 -21.13 -0.36
C PHE A 212 1.53 -20.68 -0.81
N SER A 213 2.46 -21.62 -1.04
CA SER A 213 3.81 -21.30 -1.52
C SER A 213 3.83 -20.79 -2.97
N VAL A 214 2.85 -21.15 -3.82
CA VAL A 214 2.82 -20.73 -5.22
C VAL A 214 2.71 -19.21 -5.39
N PRO A 215 1.78 -18.50 -4.71
CA PRO A 215 1.77 -17.04 -4.73
C PRO A 215 3.10 -16.41 -4.30
N ALA A 216 3.77 -16.98 -3.28
CA ALA A 216 5.07 -16.51 -2.82
C ALA A 216 6.17 -16.75 -3.86
N ALA A 217 6.16 -17.90 -4.57
CA ALA A 217 7.09 -18.18 -5.66
C ALA A 217 6.93 -17.19 -6.82
N ILE A 218 5.69 -16.84 -7.17
CA ILE A 218 5.42 -15.85 -8.22
C ILE A 218 5.92 -14.47 -7.79
N ALA A 219 5.63 -14.05 -6.55
CA ALA A 219 6.12 -12.78 -6.01
C ALA A 219 7.66 -12.73 -6.00
N LEU A 220 8.32 -13.83 -5.62
CA LEU A 220 9.78 -13.97 -5.70
C LEU A 220 10.27 -13.84 -7.14
N GLY A 221 9.69 -14.56 -8.07
CA GLY A 221 10.05 -14.51 -9.49
C GLY A 221 9.91 -13.09 -10.08
N LEU A 222 8.79 -12.43 -9.81
CA LEU A 222 8.57 -11.03 -10.21
C LEU A 222 9.58 -10.08 -9.58
N CYS A 223 9.91 -10.28 -8.31
CA CYS A 223 10.90 -9.46 -7.61
C CYS A 223 12.31 -9.65 -8.18
N LEU A 224 12.69 -10.88 -8.55
CA LEU A 224 13.95 -11.17 -9.24
C LEU A 224 13.99 -10.53 -10.64
N VAL A 225 12.89 -10.59 -11.39
CA VAL A 225 12.75 -9.90 -12.68
C VAL A 225 12.90 -8.38 -12.48
N ASN A 226 12.29 -7.81 -11.44
CA ASN A 226 12.42 -6.40 -11.10
C ASN A 226 13.87 -6.03 -10.74
N LEU A 227 14.56 -6.87 -9.98
CA LEU A 227 15.96 -6.69 -9.62
C LEU A 227 16.86 -6.64 -10.86
N LEU A 228 16.69 -7.61 -11.78
CA LEU A 228 17.41 -7.65 -13.05
C LEU A 228 17.08 -6.46 -13.94
N TRP A 229 15.81 -6.05 -13.96
CA TRP A 229 15.34 -4.88 -14.69
C TRP A 229 16.01 -3.59 -14.21
N ILE A 230 16.04 -3.37 -12.89
CA ILE A 230 16.72 -2.21 -12.29
C ILE A 230 18.22 -2.26 -12.58
N GLN A 231 18.82 -3.43 -12.43
CA GLN A 231 20.25 -3.61 -12.73
C GLN A 231 20.59 -3.20 -14.18
N ALA A 232 19.73 -3.57 -15.13
CA ALA A 232 19.96 -3.35 -16.57
C ALA A 232 19.52 -1.95 -17.05
N ARG A 233 18.43 -1.42 -16.52
CA ARG A 233 17.74 -0.25 -17.11
C ARG A 233 17.67 0.97 -16.21
N PHE A 234 17.70 0.80 -14.88
CA PHE A 234 17.62 1.92 -13.97
C PHE A 234 18.95 2.64 -13.87
N ARG A 235 19.01 3.87 -14.37
CA ARG A 235 20.18 4.74 -14.21
C ARG A 235 20.02 5.56 -12.94
N GLU A 236 21.15 5.96 -12.34
CA GLU A 236 21.13 6.86 -11.19
C GLU A 236 20.47 8.18 -11.55
N THR A 237 19.53 8.61 -10.70
CA THR A 237 18.77 9.84 -10.93
C THR A 237 19.27 11.01 -10.10
N LEU A 238 19.97 10.73 -8.99
CA LEU A 238 20.50 11.75 -8.11
C LEU A 238 21.92 12.15 -8.54
N PRO A 239 22.15 13.42 -9.02
CA PRO A 239 23.46 13.88 -9.39
C PRO A 239 24.46 13.79 -8.22
N PRO A 240 25.76 13.51 -8.48
CA PRO A 240 26.77 13.42 -7.43
C PRO A 240 26.84 14.67 -6.54
N GLU A 241 26.67 15.85 -7.13
CA GLU A 241 26.72 17.15 -6.45
C GLU A 241 25.55 17.37 -5.47
N SER A 242 24.46 16.64 -5.69
CA SER A 242 23.24 16.71 -4.84
C SER A 242 23.27 15.67 -3.71
N ARG A 243 24.29 14.81 -3.65
CA ARG A 243 24.46 13.80 -2.61
C ARG A 243 25.05 14.43 -1.35
N GLY A 244 24.77 13.82 -0.19
CA GLY A 244 25.42 14.20 1.07
C GLY A 244 24.69 15.25 1.91
N ARG A 245 23.47 15.66 1.56
CA ARG A 245 22.64 16.47 2.47
C ARG A 245 22.25 15.66 3.70
N ASP A 246 22.88 15.97 4.81
CA ASP A 246 22.60 15.37 6.12
C ASP A 246 21.40 16.05 6.77
N LEU A 247 20.21 15.54 6.45
CA LEU A 247 19.04 15.81 7.31
C LEU A 247 19.11 14.87 8.52
N THR A 248 18.94 15.39 9.70
CA THR A 248 18.87 14.59 10.94
C THR A 248 17.64 13.68 10.91
N LEU A 249 17.66 12.57 11.64
CA LEU A 249 16.49 11.66 11.76
C LEU A 249 15.26 12.41 12.29
N ARG A 250 15.45 13.45 13.12
CA ARG A 250 14.38 14.30 13.64
C ARG A 250 13.71 15.13 12.54
N GLU A 251 14.51 15.72 11.63
CA GLU A 251 13.99 16.48 10.47
C GLU A 251 13.29 15.58 9.44
N ARG A 252 13.57 14.27 9.49
CA ARG A 252 12.95 13.27 8.61
C ARG A 252 11.72 12.63 9.22
N ASN A 253 11.43 12.85 10.50
CA ASN A 253 10.20 12.35 11.13
C ASN A 253 8.99 13.09 10.52
N PRO A 254 8.12 12.38 9.77
CA PRO A 254 7.02 13.02 9.06
C PRO A 254 5.99 13.67 10.00
N VAL A 255 5.81 13.12 11.19
CA VAL A 255 4.91 13.68 12.20
C VAL A 255 5.49 15.00 12.73
N HIS A 256 6.77 15.01 13.11
CA HIS A 256 7.44 16.23 13.54
C HIS A 256 7.48 17.29 12.43
N SER A 257 7.84 16.89 11.22
CA SER A 257 7.89 17.76 10.05
C SER A 257 6.53 18.37 9.70
N LEU A 258 5.42 17.62 9.90
CA LEU A 258 4.07 18.14 9.72
C LEU A 258 3.79 19.35 10.62
N PHE A 259 4.14 19.25 11.91
CA PHE A 259 3.90 20.32 12.86
C PHE A 259 4.83 21.54 12.68
N GLN A 260 5.93 21.36 11.97
CA GLN A 260 6.85 22.45 11.59
C GLN A 260 6.40 23.21 10.35
N ILE A 261 5.40 22.72 9.59
CA ILE A 261 4.86 23.46 8.45
C ILE A 261 4.11 24.69 8.94
N PRO A 262 4.53 25.92 8.55
CA PRO A 262 3.89 27.15 9.03
C PRO A 262 2.45 27.28 8.55
N ASP A 263 2.18 26.91 7.28
CA ASP A 263 0.87 27.06 6.65
C ASP A 263 -0.18 26.08 7.24
N PRO A 264 -1.24 26.61 7.87
CA PRO A 264 -2.31 25.79 8.43
C PRO A 264 -3.10 25.01 7.37
N ALA A 265 -3.20 25.50 6.13
CA ALA A 265 -3.92 24.81 5.05
C ALA A 265 -3.20 23.51 4.66
N ILE A 266 -1.86 23.55 4.55
CA ILE A 266 -1.04 22.37 4.26
C ILE A 266 -1.13 21.36 5.41
N ARG A 267 -1.03 21.79 6.67
CA ARG A 267 -1.17 20.90 7.83
C ARG A 267 -2.53 20.22 7.85
N ARG A 268 -3.62 20.99 7.68
CA ARG A 268 -4.99 20.48 7.62
C ARG A 268 -5.19 19.50 6.49
N ALA A 269 -4.71 19.81 5.29
CA ALA A 269 -4.82 18.91 4.14
C ALA A 269 -4.08 17.57 4.37
N ASN A 270 -2.88 17.60 4.96
CA ASN A 270 -2.15 16.39 5.32
C ASN A 270 -2.89 15.55 6.39
N LEU A 271 -3.48 16.20 7.40
CA LEU A 271 -4.29 15.51 8.41
C LEU A 271 -5.56 14.89 7.81
N VAL A 272 -6.27 15.60 6.92
CA VAL A 272 -7.41 15.04 6.18
C VAL A 272 -6.96 13.80 5.39
N GLY A 273 -5.83 13.88 4.69
CA GLY A 273 -5.28 12.73 3.97
C GLY A 273 -4.92 11.55 4.87
N PHE A 274 -4.38 11.81 6.07
CA PHE A 274 -4.17 10.76 7.08
C PHE A 274 -5.48 10.09 7.49
N VAL A 275 -6.52 10.87 7.84
CA VAL A 275 -7.82 10.35 8.27
C VAL A 275 -8.50 9.54 7.17
N VAL A 276 -8.44 10.02 5.91
CA VAL A 276 -8.96 9.28 4.73
C VAL A 276 -8.25 7.94 4.57
N THR A 277 -6.92 7.95 4.61
CA THR A 277 -6.13 6.72 4.44
C THR A 277 -6.37 5.76 5.60
N PHE A 278 -6.50 6.27 6.83
CA PHE A 278 -6.81 5.48 8.00
C PHE A 278 -8.17 4.79 7.88
N GLY A 279 -9.23 5.53 7.54
CA GLY A 279 -10.56 4.96 7.34
C GLY A 279 -10.62 3.98 6.16
N PHE A 280 -9.96 4.29 5.04
CA PHE A 280 -9.93 3.40 3.88
C PHE A 280 -9.18 2.10 4.16
N SER A 281 -8.16 2.11 4.99
CA SER A 281 -7.40 0.90 5.35
C SER A 281 -8.20 -0.11 6.20
N PHE A 282 -9.34 0.27 6.77
CA PHE A 282 -10.30 -0.68 7.35
C PHE A 282 -10.77 -1.68 6.29
N PHE A 283 -11.11 -1.17 5.10
CA PHE A 283 -11.48 -2.01 3.97
C PHE A 283 -10.36 -2.98 3.59
N GLU A 284 -9.14 -2.46 3.34
CA GLU A 284 -7.99 -3.28 2.94
C GLU A 284 -7.72 -4.44 3.92
N SER A 285 -7.97 -4.21 5.21
CA SER A 285 -7.68 -5.16 6.28
C SER A 285 -8.77 -6.20 6.51
N ILE A 286 -10.04 -5.82 6.34
CA ILE A 286 -11.18 -6.58 6.86
C ILE A 286 -12.03 -7.21 5.76
N ILE A 287 -12.05 -6.66 4.54
CA ILE A 287 -12.99 -7.10 3.50
C ILE A 287 -12.92 -8.61 3.22
N SER A 288 -11.70 -9.16 3.12
CA SER A 288 -11.51 -10.60 2.85
C SER A 288 -12.04 -11.47 3.98
N PHE A 289 -11.84 -11.06 5.24
CA PHE A 289 -12.33 -11.80 6.42
C PHE A 289 -13.84 -11.65 6.56
N PHE A 290 -14.38 -10.45 6.38
CA PHE A 290 -15.81 -10.20 6.53
C PHE A 290 -16.64 -10.91 5.46
N THR A 291 -16.17 -10.95 4.21
CA THR A 291 -16.86 -11.69 3.15
C THR A 291 -16.73 -13.20 3.32
N ALA A 292 -15.58 -13.68 3.81
CA ALA A 292 -15.41 -15.10 4.14
C ALA A 292 -16.31 -15.54 5.30
N ASP A 293 -16.44 -14.70 6.35
CA ASP A 293 -17.26 -14.97 7.52
C ASP A 293 -18.77 -14.93 7.21
N ALA A 294 -19.24 -13.86 6.60
CA ALA A 294 -20.68 -13.61 6.42
C ALA A 294 -21.27 -14.20 5.13
N LEU A 295 -20.49 -14.31 4.06
CA LEU A 295 -20.91 -14.78 2.74
C LEU A 295 -20.27 -16.10 2.33
N HIS A 296 -19.38 -16.66 3.16
CA HIS A 296 -18.62 -17.89 2.89
C HIS A 296 -17.80 -17.84 1.59
N TYR A 297 -17.25 -16.65 1.27
CA TYR A 297 -16.46 -16.43 0.06
C TYR A 297 -15.15 -17.19 0.12
N THR A 298 -14.87 -17.89 -0.99
CA THR A 298 -13.61 -18.59 -1.23
C THR A 298 -12.52 -17.62 -1.74
N PRO A 299 -11.25 -18.02 -1.79
CA PRO A 299 -10.19 -17.21 -2.41
C PRO A 299 -10.50 -16.80 -3.86
N ARG A 300 -11.25 -17.63 -4.61
CA ARG A 300 -11.70 -17.31 -5.97
C ARG A 300 -12.71 -16.17 -5.98
N ASP A 301 -13.67 -16.17 -5.07
CA ASP A 301 -14.68 -15.10 -4.97
C ASP A 301 -14.03 -13.79 -4.55
N LEU A 302 -13.08 -13.85 -3.61
CA LEU A 302 -12.27 -12.70 -3.21
C LEU A 302 -11.47 -12.13 -4.39
N THR A 303 -10.95 -13.00 -5.26
CA THR A 303 -10.26 -12.56 -6.48
C THR A 303 -11.16 -11.71 -7.35
N LEU A 304 -12.43 -12.09 -7.54
CA LEU A 304 -13.40 -11.33 -8.33
C LEU A 304 -13.67 -9.94 -7.73
N ILE A 305 -13.72 -9.82 -6.40
CA ILE A 305 -13.80 -8.53 -5.70
C ILE A 305 -12.61 -7.64 -6.11
N PHE A 306 -11.39 -8.15 -6.01
CA PHE A 306 -10.19 -7.36 -6.32
C PHE A 306 -10.05 -7.04 -7.81
N ILE A 307 -10.49 -7.95 -8.70
CA ILE A 307 -10.57 -7.67 -10.15
C ILE A 307 -11.54 -6.51 -10.42
N ASN A 308 -12.74 -6.52 -9.80
CA ASN A 308 -13.68 -5.41 -9.92
C ASN A 308 -13.04 -4.08 -9.47
N ILE A 309 -12.46 -4.06 -8.27
CA ILE A 309 -11.80 -2.87 -7.72
C ILE A 309 -10.71 -2.36 -8.67
N GLY A 310 -9.88 -3.25 -9.18
CA GLY A 310 -8.78 -2.89 -10.06
C GLY A 310 -9.24 -2.33 -11.40
N LEU A 311 -10.21 -2.96 -12.05
CA LEU A 311 -10.76 -2.48 -13.33
C LEU A 311 -11.40 -1.09 -13.18
N VAL A 312 -12.22 -0.91 -12.13
CA VAL A 312 -12.84 0.38 -11.82
C VAL A 312 -11.78 1.43 -11.48
N SER A 313 -10.72 1.05 -10.75
CA SER A 313 -9.61 1.94 -10.39
C SER A 313 -8.86 2.45 -11.62
N ILE A 314 -8.58 1.58 -12.60
CA ILE A 314 -7.92 1.97 -13.85
C ILE A 314 -8.75 3.00 -14.60
N VAL A 315 -10.06 2.74 -14.78
CA VAL A 315 -10.95 3.68 -15.46
C VAL A 315 -11.06 4.98 -14.69
N THR A 316 -11.23 4.89 -13.37
CA THR A 316 -11.43 6.08 -12.54
C THR A 316 -10.18 6.95 -12.49
N GLN A 317 -9.02 6.39 -12.16
CA GLN A 317 -7.78 7.18 -12.03
C GLN A 317 -7.16 7.51 -13.38
N GLY A 318 -7.20 6.57 -14.33
CA GLY A 318 -6.61 6.74 -15.66
C GLY A 318 -7.38 7.73 -16.54
N VAL A 319 -8.71 7.75 -16.45
CA VAL A 319 -9.58 8.53 -17.34
C VAL A 319 -10.43 9.56 -16.58
N LEU A 320 -11.29 9.11 -15.66
CA LEU A 320 -12.30 9.97 -15.06
C LEU A 320 -11.67 11.08 -14.20
N ALA A 321 -10.83 10.73 -13.24
CA ALA A 321 -10.22 11.70 -12.35
C ALA A 321 -9.33 12.70 -13.11
N ARG A 322 -8.53 12.23 -14.07
CA ARG A 322 -7.70 13.13 -14.92
C ARG A 322 -8.52 14.13 -15.70
N ARG A 323 -9.71 13.74 -16.18
CA ARG A 323 -10.57 14.59 -17.00
C ARG A 323 -11.45 15.53 -16.18
N TYR A 324 -11.95 15.06 -15.03
CA TYR A 324 -12.99 15.76 -14.28
C TYR A 324 -12.45 16.52 -13.07
N VAL A 325 -11.38 16.10 -12.40
CA VAL A 325 -10.82 16.83 -11.25
C VAL A 325 -10.43 18.27 -11.61
N PRO A 326 -9.71 18.55 -12.74
CA PRO A 326 -9.40 19.93 -13.13
C PRO A 326 -10.63 20.77 -13.48
N LYS A 327 -11.73 20.14 -13.95
CA LYS A 327 -12.97 20.83 -14.34
C LYS A 327 -13.85 21.17 -13.14
N LEU A 328 -13.98 20.22 -12.21
CA LEU A 328 -14.84 20.35 -11.02
C LEU A 328 -14.13 21.11 -9.89
N GLY A 329 -12.81 21.18 -9.96
CA GLY A 329 -11.93 21.72 -8.92
C GLY A 329 -11.51 20.65 -7.90
N GLU A 330 -10.27 20.78 -7.43
CA GLU A 330 -9.61 19.79 -6.58
C GLU A 330 -10.32 19.62 -5.24
N LYS A 331 -10.71 20.74 -4.60
CA LYS A 331 -11.43 20.71 -3.32
C LYS A 331 -12.75 19.98 -3.43
N PHE A 332 -13.59 20.32 -4.42
CA PHE A 332 -14.89 19.68 -4.62
C PHE A 332 -14.73 18.18 -4.89
N SER A 333 -13.80 17.82 -5.79
CA SER A 333 -13.52 16.44 -6.17
C SER A 333 -13.02 15.61 -4.99
N ALA A 334 -12.18 16.20 -4.12
CA ALA A 334 -11.69 15.54 -2.91
C ALA A 334 -12.85 15.25 -1.93
N VAL A 335 -13.65 16.28 -1.62
CA VAL A 335 -14.77 16.16 -0.67
C VAL A 335 -15.83 15.20 -1.21
N ALA A 336 -16.22 15.32 -2.47
CA ALA A 336 -17.20 14.42 -3.11
C ALA A 336 -16.69 12.96 -3.13
N GLY A 337 -15.39 12.76 -3.44
CA GLY A 337 -14.78 11.45 -3.39
C GLY A 337 -14.81 10.83 -2.00
N MET A 338 -14.44 11.58 -0.95
CA MET A 338 -14.48 11.12 0.45
C MET A 338 -15.90 10.78 0.89
N THR A 339 -16.89 11.62 0.53
CA THR A 339 -18.30 11.38 0.82
C THR A 339 -18.77 10.09 0.16
N LEU A 340 -18.43 9.89 -1.12
CA LEU A 340 -18.80 8.69 -1.86
C LEU A 340 -18.20 7.42 -1.24
N ILE A 341 -16.91 7.46 -0.81
CA ILE A 341 -16.30 6.33 -0.09
C ILE A 341 -17.05 6.07 1.22
N GLY A 342 -17.33 7.13 1.99
CA GLY A 342 -18.01 6.99 3.29
C GLY A 342 -19.39 6.35 3.16
N VAL A 343 -20.21 6.81 2.22
CA VAL A 343 -21.52 6.22 1.92
C VAL A 343 -21.38 4.77 1.45
N ALA A 344 -20.42 4.51 0.56
CA ALA A 344 -20.19 3.16 0.06
C ALA A 344 -19.74 2.19 1.17
N PHE A 345 -18.97 2.63 2.16
CA PHE A 345 -18.56 1.79 3.30
C PHE A 345 -19.76 1.37 4.16
N ALA A 346 -20.70 2.29 4.45
CA ALA A 346 -21.94 1.92 5.11
C ALA A 346 -22.73 0.89 4.27
N GLY A 347 -22.80 1.11 2.95
CA GLY A 347 -23.42 0.18 2.01
C GLY A 347 -22.75 -1.18 1.94
N ILE A 348 -21.39 -1.26 2.00
CA ILE A 348 -20.65 -2.53 2.06
C ILE A 348 -21.01 -3.28 3.35
N GLY A 349 -20.96 -2.59 4.49
CA GLY A 349 -21.35 -3.18 5.79
C GLY A 349 -22.75 -3.75 5.77
N TYR A 350 -23.72 -3.02 5.19
CA TYR A 350 -25.09 -3.47 5.02
C TYR A 350 -25.23 -4.63 4.02
N ALA A 351 -24.54 -4.55 2.88
CA ALA A 351 -24.61 -5.56 1.82
C ALA A 351 -24.11 -6.94 2.28
N ILE A 352 -23.04 -6.96 3.09
CA ILE A 352 -22.45 -8.20 3.60
C ILE A 352 -23.18 -8.69 4.85
N GLY A 353 -23.35 -7.82 5.83
CA GLY A 353 -23.81 -8.22 7.16
C GLY A 353 -25.33 -8.41 7.28
N VAL A 354 -26.10 -7.63 6.53
CA VAL A 354 -27.56 -7.60 6.63
C VAL A 354 -28.25 -8.19 5.39
N ALA A 355 -28.02 -7.57 4.23
CA ALA A 355 -28.68 -7.97 2.99
C ALA A 355 -28.16 -9.28 2.38
N LYS A 356 -26.92 -9.66 2.72
CA LYS A 356 -26.18 -10.82 2.15
C LYS A 356 -26.27 -10.86 0.62
N SER A 357 -26.12 -9.68 -0.01
CA SER A 357 -26.36 -9.46 -1.44
C SER A 357 -25.07 -9.17 -2.19
N ALA A 358 -24.63 -10.11 -3.03
CA ALA A 358 -23.47 -9.92 -3.90
C ALA A 358 -23.65 -8.74 -4.89
N PRO A 359 -24.78 -8.56 -5.60
CA PRO A 359 -24.96 -7.41 -6.49
C PRO A 359 -24.81 -6.06 -5.78
N LEU A 360 -25.39 -5.93 -4.57
CA LEU A 360 -25.27 -4.71 -3.77
C LEU A 360 -23.82 -4.50 -3.32
N LEU A 361 -23.12 -5.56 -2.91
CA LEU A 361 -21.71 -5.50 -2.55
C LEU A 361 -20.87 -4.97 -3.73
N TYR A 362 -21.01 -5.53 -4.93
CA TYR A 362 -20.25 -5.08 -6.11
C TYR A 362 -20.58 -3.63 -6.50
N LEU A 363 -21.84 -3.20 -6.36
CA LEU A 363 -22.22 -1.81 -6.56
C LEU A 363 -21.51 -0.88 -5.57
N MET A 364 -21.52 -1.22 -4.28
CA MET A 364 -20.87 -0.42 -3.25
C MET A 364 -19.35 -0.42 -3.38
N LEU A 365 -18.73 -1.54 -3.76
CA LEU A 365 -17.32 -1.62 -4.08
C LEU A 365 -16.95 -0.71 -5.26
N THR A 366 -17.77 -0.70 -6.29
CA THR A 366 -17.59 0.18 -7.46
C THR A 366 -17.65 1.64 -7.06
N LEU A 367 -18.67 2.04 -6.27
CA LEU A 367 -18.79 3.42 -5.76
C LEU A 367 -17.63 3.81 -4.85
N SER A 368 -17.21 2.93 -3.94
CA SER A 368 -16.04 3.15 -3.09
C SER A 368 -14.77 3.37 -3.91
N THR A 369 -14.56 2.57 -4.95
CA THR A 369 -13.38 2.66 -5.81
C THR A 369 -13.37 3.94 -6.64
N ILE A 370 -14.53 4.37 -7.17
CA ILE A 370 -14.69 5.66 -7.85
C ILE A 370 -14.35 6.79 -6.88
N GLY A 371 -14.96 6.77 -5.69
CA GLY A 371 -14.71 7.79 -4.67
C GLY A 371 -13.23 7.89 -4.29
N SER A 372 -12.57 6.73 -4.07
CA SER A 372 -11.16 6.69 -3.68
C SER A 372 -10.23 7.23 -4.79
N GLY A 373 -10.54 6.94 -6.05
CA GLY A 373 -9.80 7.46 -7.19
C GLY A 373 -9.87 8.98 -7.29
N PHE A 374 -11.07 9.56 -7.14
CA PHE A 374 -11.24 11.01 -7.11
C PHE A 374 -10.57 11.65 -5.89
N ALA A 375 -10.79 11.09 -4.69
CA ALA A 375 -10.20 11.61 -3.45
C ALA A 375 -8.67 11.60 -3.49
N ASN A 376 -8.04 10.51 -3.95
CA ASN A 376 -6.58 10.36 -3.97
C ASN A 376 -5.93 11.34 -4.95
N VAL A 377 -6.45 11.43 -6.19
CA VAL A 377 -5.93 12.36 -7.22
C VAL A 377 -6.13 13.81 -6.78
N ALA A 378 -7.33 14.14 -6.31
CA ALA A 378 -7.67 15.51 -5.91
C ALA A 378 -6.89 15.96 -4.66
N MET A 379 -6.73 15.11 -3.64
CA MET A 379 -5.96 15.43 -2.43
C MET A 379 -4.48 15.63 -2.74
N SER A 380 -3.89 14.77 -3.58
CA SER A 380 -2.48 14.93 -3.98
C SER A 380 -2.28 16.24 -4.77
N SER A 381 -3.21 16.60 -5.66
CA SER A 381 -3.19 17.87 -6.40
C SER A 381 -3.36 19.07 -5.47
N LEU A 382 -4.33 19.01 -4.56
CA LEU A 382 -4.67 20.08 -3.62
C LEU A 382 -3.49 20.42 -2.69
N ILE A 383 -2.85 19.38 -2.12
CA ILE A 383 -1.67 19.53 -1.26
C ILE A 383 -0.50 20.15 -2.04
N SER A 384 -0.31 19.74 -3.30
CA SER A 384 0.70 20.31 -4.18
C SER A 384 0.43 21.79 -4.49
N LEU A 385 -0.84 22.18 -4.68
CA LEU A 385 -1.23 23.57 -4.97
C LEU A 385 -1.10 24.51 -3.75
N TYR A 386 -1.24 24.00 -2.54
CA TYR A 386 -0.99 24.79 -1.32
C TYR A 386 0.50 25.00 -1.04
N ALA A 387 1.35 24.09 -1.48
CA ALA A 387 2.77 24.14 -1.20
C ALA A 387 3.51 25.10 -2.15
N PRO A 388 4.43 25.95 -1.63
CA PRO A 388 5.37 26.69 -2.47
C PRO A 388 6.12 25.73 -3.39
N ALA A 389 6.48 26.21 -4.58
CA ALA A 389 7.11 25.38 -5.61
C ALA A 389 8.39 24.67 -5.12
N GLU A 390 9.15 25.33 -4.24
CA GLU A 390 10.39 24.82 -3.63
C GLU A 390 10.13 23.69 -2.62
N GLU A 391 8.96 23.69 -1.95
CA GLU A 391 8.63 22.76 -0.86
C GLU A 391 7.66 21.65 -1.27
N GLN A 392 7.14 21.65 -2.51
CA GLN A 392 6.15 20.66 -2.96
C GLN A 392 6.61 19.20 -2.72
N GLY A 393 7.87 18.90 -3.01
CA GLY A 393 8.43 17.58 -2.81
C GLY A 393 8.42 17.17 -1.33
N ARG A 394 8.80 18.07 -0.42
CA ARG A 394 8.80 17.87 1.03
C ARG A 394 7.38 17.63 1.54
N VAL A 395 6.44 18.49 1.17
CA VAL A 395 5.06 18.43 1.64
C VAL A 395 4.34 17.15 1.15
N LEU A 396 4.52 16.78 -0.13
CA LEU A 396 4.00 15.52 -0.67
C LEU A 396 4.67 14.29 -0.03
N GLY A 397 5.95 14.39 0.32
CA GLY A 397 6.66 13.36 1.08
C GLY A 397 6.05 13.12 2.46
N ILE A 398 5.74 14.20 3.19
CA ILE A 398 5.04 14.14 4.47
C ILE A 398 3.67 13.49 4.32
N TYR A 399 2.88 13.91 3.31
CA TYR A 399 1.59 13.32 2.99
C TYR A 399 1.66 11.79 2.80
N ARG A 400 2.61 11.32 2.02
CA ARG A 400 2.80 9.88 1.77
C ARG A 400 3.24 9.13 3.03
N SER A 401 4.14 9.70 3.81
CA SER A 401 4.61 9.09 5.06
C SER A 401 3.50 9.00 6.11
N LEU A 402 2.64 10.01 6.22
CA LEU A 402 1.45 9.94 7.06
C LEU A 402 0.47 8.86 6.59
N GLY A 403 0.38 8.64 5.27
CA GLY A 403 -0.37 7.52 4.72
C GLY A 403 0.16 6.15 5.17
N PHE A 404 1.48 5.97 5.25
CA PHE A 404 2.07 4.74 5.81
C PHE A 404 1.77 4.58 7.30
N LEU A 405 1.82 5.67 8.08
CA LEU A 405 1.44 5.63 9.49
C LEU A 405 -0.04 5.25 9.66
N ALA A 406 -0.93 5.81 8.85
CA ALA A 406 -2.34 5.46 8.83
C ALA A 406 -2.55 3.95 8.56
N ARG A 407 -1.86 3.39 7.57
CA ARG A 407 -1.86 1.96 7.27
C ARG A 407 -1.19 1.09 8.33
N ALA A 408 -0.29 1.65 9.13
CA ALA A 408 0.29 0.94 10.26
C ALA A 408 -0.68 0.81 11.44
N LEU A 409 -1.47 1.85 11.71
CA LEU A 409 -2.39 1.88 12.86
C LEU A 409 -3.76 1.26 12.54
N SER A 410 -4.25 1.50 11.32
CA SER A 410 -5.62 1.14 10.92
C SER A 410 -5.94 -0.36 11.02
N PRO A 411 -5.09 -1.32 10.56
CA PRO A 411 -5.43 -2.74 10.59
C PRO A 411 -5.62 -3.28 12.01
N ALA A 412 -4.85 -2.80 12.98
CA ALA A 412 -5.00 -3.21 14.38
C ALA A 412 -6.34 -2.72 14.95
N VAL A 413 -6.71 -1.46 14.67
CA VAL A 413 -7.99 -0.89 15.11
C VAL A 413 -9.17 -1.57 14.40
N ALA A 414 -9.07 -1.78 13.10
CA ALA A 414 -10.10 -2.45 12.31
C ALA A 414 -10.30 -3.92 12.74
N GLY A 415 -9.21 -4.64 12.97
CA GLY A 415 -9.24 -6.01 13.49
C GLY A 415 -9.85 -6.10 14.88
N TRP A 416 -9.51 -5.17 15.77
CA TRP A 416 -10.10 -5.07 17.11
C TRP A 416 -11.59 -4.78 17.07
N LEU A 417 -12.03 -3.84 16.22
CA LEU A 417 -13.45 -3.54 16.02
C LEU A 417 -14.21 -4.74 15.45
N PHE A 418 -13.63 -5.40 14.45
CA PHE A 418 -14.23 -6.59 13.84
C PHE A 418 -14.41 -7.71 14.86
N PHE A 419 -13.40 -7.94 15.69
CA PHE A 419 -13.41 -8.93 16.74
C PHE A 419 -14.51 -8.66 17.78
N ASN A 420 -14.64 -7.41 18.27
CA ASN A 420 -15.56 -7.08 19.35
C ASN A 420 -16.99 -6.78 18.89
N SER A 421 -17.18 -6.28 17.66
CA SER A 421 -18.45 -5.70 17.22
C SER A 421 -18.90 -6.20 15.84
N GLY A 422 -18.09 -7.06 15.20
CA GLY A 422 -18.38 -7.63 13.88
C GLY A 422 -18.13 -6.69 12.72
N GLY A 423 -18.21 -7.24 11.50
CA GLY A 423 -17.84 -6.55 10.27
C GLY A 423 -18.73 -5.37 9.93
N THR A 424 -20.03 -5.50 10.13
CA THR A 424 -20.99 -4.40 9.85
C THR A 424 -20.63 -3.14 10.65
N VAL A 425 -20.42 -3.28 11.96
CA VAL A 425 -20.05 -2.15 12.82
C VAL A 425 -18.69 -1.57 12.41
N THR A 426 -17.72 -2.42 12.07
CA THR A 426 -16.41 -1.99 11.60
C THR A 426 -16.52 -1.12 10.36
N PHE A 427 -17.33 -1.51 9.38
CA PHE A 427 -17.58 -0.72 8.17
C PHE A 427 -18.36 0.56 8.43
N VAL A 428 -19.32 0.56 9.38
CA VAL A 428 -20.04 1.78 9.80
C VAL A 428 -19.06 2.76 10.47
N VAL A 429 -18.19 2.30 11.36
CA VAL A 429 -17.15 3.15 11.96
C VAL A 429 -16.21 3.71 10.88
N GLY A 430 -15.77 2.89 9.93
CA GLY A 430 -14.99 3.35 8.77
C GLY A 430 -15.73 4.40 7.95
N SER A 431 -17.04 4.23 7.73
CA SER A 431 -17.92 5.21 7.08
C SER A 431 -17.95 6.55 7.82
N VAL A 432 -18.12 6.52 9.14
CA VAL A 432 -18.16 7.73 9.99
C VAL A 432 -16.82 8.47 9.91
N ILE A 433 -15.68 7.76 9.96
CA ILE A 433 -14.35 8.35 9.82
C ILE A 433 -14.20 9.03 8.45
N LEU A 434 -14.64 8.37 7.37
CA LEU A 434 -14.54 8.89 6.01
C LEU A 434 -15.46 10.08 5.76
N LEU A 435 -16.70 10.04 6.26
CA LEU A 435 -17.62 11.18 6.22
C LEU A 435 -17.09 12.35 7.06
N GLY A 436 -16.55 12.05 8.24
CA GLY A 436 -15.85 13.05 9.06
C GLY A 436 -14.66 13.68 8.33
N SER A 437 -13.90 12.90 7.56
CA SER A 437 -12.83 13.44 6.72
C SER A 437 -13.34 14.35 5.60
N ALA A 438 -14.51 14.06 5.02
CA ALA A 438 -15.17 14.91 4.04
C ALA A 438 -15.60 16.25 4.66
N LEU A 439 -16.16 16.23 5.88
CA LEU A 439 -16.47 17.45 6.62
C LEU A 439 -15.21 18.29 6.92
N LEU A 440 -14.14 17.66 7.40
CA LEU A 440 -12.87 18.34 7.62
C LEU A 440 -12.29 18.92 6.31
N GLY A 441 -12.42 18.16 5.21
CA GLY A 441 -11.99 18.56 3.87
C GLY A 441 -12.81 19.75 3.32
N SER A 442 -14.11 19.85 3.67
CA SER A 442 -14.95 20.97 3.27
C SER A 442 -14.47 22.32 3.84
N GLY A 443 -13.80 22.28 5.01
CA GLY A 443 -13.19 23.45 5.63
C GLY A 443 -11.83 23.86 5.07
N LEU A 444 -11.27 23.15 4.09
CA LEU A 444 -10.02 23.53 3.44
C LEU A 444 -10.23 24.79 2.57
N PRO A 445 -9.26 25.71 2.46
CA PRO A 445 -9.34 26.85 1.57
C PRO A 445 -9.42 26.41 0.11
N ARG A 446 -9.95 27.27 -0.77
CA ARG A 446 -9.82 27.06 -2.22
C ARG A 446 -8.38 27.38 -2.62
N PRO A 447 -7.71 26.54 -3.45
CA PRO A 447 -6.38 26.89 -3.92
C PRO A 447 -6.46 28.17 -4.77
N HIS A 448 -5.52 29.08 -4.55
CA HIS A 448 -5.35 30.22 -5.47
C HIS A 448 -4.84 29.66 -6.79
N LYS A 449 -5.59 29.91 -7.87
CA LYS A 449 -5.17 29.56 -9.24
C LYS A 449 -4.14 30.57 -9.73
#